data_a1ead7c7538135c24719d183e85316d6
#
_entry.id   a1ead7c7538135c24719d183e85316d6
#
_cell.length_a   1.000
_cell.length_b   1.000
_cell.length_c   1.000
_cell.angle_alpha   90.00
_cell.angle_beta   90.00
_cell.angle_gamma   90.00
#
_symmetry.space_group_name_H-M   'P 1'
#
loop_
_entity.id
_entity.type
_entity.pdbx_description
1 polymer ?
#
loop_
_entity_poly.entity_id
_entity_poly.type
_entity_poly.pdbx_seq_one_letter_code
_entity_poly.pdbx_strand_id
1 'polypeptide(L)'
;MQYLLKEDSTMDLDKLLKNVQKILADVDNDAKFDNLSNKEIYVPSIQVQGRNVYFNLHHVNEKGYTEKTLVVYEDKLSIGDFVADERLDHGQRALIVAQQTEPNYKALAKRFSWMKPTSRRDYKYSFGLGDRLGNASNAHLRFLKGKHIFPVIAQQSIRELTLMHRTNTDVFLDAAWSVFDEGFTYGWGAEGDHVKTEYEVDYAVKVGCRTIVLDCTEVINNKAVTLSDEELDKQFNALDDDQKKYFNDTYLNKTFTVGAHNDAEVHFTKHDVEESVLTFYGAVLFATKIYHKFVVPYDLDFEISMDETPYSTTNPNHYFFANELHRRGITPTTMAPRFYGEFQKAIDYIGDLDKFEKDFSLHEKIAEHFGYKLSVHSGSDKLSVYPIIGRLAKAHGWHVKTAGTHWLEACRVIAHKDPQLFVDMYRYAYNNLDDVKDFYVFNAQTDGNAPKPETVTPDHCQFVLSDDDGRQVMHTMFGSLMNAQHNYHYVFRDKFWDILKKNQKLYDKFLNIHLAEHIDLLTGKYATKQEALDALEPKTDIAKEY
;
A
#
# COMPACT_ATOMS: atom_id res chain seq x y z
N MET A 1 25.24 -4.80 18.60
CA MET A 1 26.00 -4.48 17.37
C MET A 1 26.56 -3.10 17.54
N GLN A 2 27.89 -2.95 17.53
CA GLN A 2 28.60 -1.73 17.93
C GLN A 2 28.28 -0.57 16.98
N TYR A 3 27.76 0.51 17.54
CA TYR A 3 27.76 1.81 16.88
C TYR A 3 29.22 2.25 16.72
N LEU A 4 29.71 2.22 15.50
CA LEU A 4 30.93 2.94 15.15
C LEU A 4 30.63 4.43 15.32
N LEU A 5 31.29 5.03 16.28
CA LEU A 5 31.33 6.48 16.49
C LEU A 5 31.77 7.13 15.17
N LYS A 6 30.90 7.93 14.58
CA LYS A 6 31.24 8.79 13.44
C LYS A 6 32.27 9.81 13.93
N GLU A 7 33.38 9.90 13.24
CA GLU A 7 34.28 11.04 13.35
C GLU A 7 33.59 12.31 12.84
N ASP A 8 33.67 13.34 13.62
CA ASP A 8 33.10 14.66 13.59
C ASP A 8 33.01 15.37 12.22
N SER A 9 31.79 15.55 11.75
CA SER A 9 31.39 16.87 11.26
C SER A 9 30.28 17.38 12.19
N THR A 10 30.63 18.05 13.29
CA THR A 10 29.68 18.78 14.11
C THR A 10 28.91 19.76 13.23
N MET A 11 27.56 19.66 13.26
CA MET A 11 26.73 20.51 12.44
C MET A 11 26.86 21.97 12.92
N ASP A 12 26.97 22.92 12.01
CA ASP A 12 27.08 24.35 12.35
C ASP A 12 25.71 24.87 12.86
N LEU A 13 25.47 24.69 14.16
CA LEU A 13 24.23 25.09 14.83
C LEU A 13 24.00 26.62 14.78
N ASP A 14 25.03 27.45 14.77
CA ASP A 14 24.90 28.91 14.64
C ASP A 14 24.39 29.28 13.23
N LYS A 15 24.88 28.60 12.20
CA LYS A 15 24.37 28.76 10.83
C LYS A 15 22.92 28.30 10.71
N LEU A 16 22.55 27.19 11.34
CA LEU A 16 21.15 26.73 11.40
C LEU A 16 20.25 27.73 12.12
N LEU A 17 20.69 28.28 13.25
CA LEU A 17 19.94 29.29 13.98
C LEU A 17 19.68 30.54 13.13
N LYS A 18 20.66 30.99 12.33
CA LYS A 18 20.46 32.11 11.38
C LYS A 18 19.40 31.78 10.33
N ASN A 19 19.36 30.53 9.82
CA ASN A 19 18.30 30.11 8.89
C ASN A 19 16.94 30.04 9.59
N VAL A 20 16.84 29.58 10.85
CA VAL A 20 15.60 29.62 11.63
C VAL A 20 15.10 31.06 11.78
N GLN A 21 15.99 32.02 12.10
CA GLN A 21 15.62 33.42 12.19
C GLN A 21 15.13 33.99 10.85
N LYS A 22 15.76 33.58 9.75
CA LYS A 22 15.32 33.94 8.39
C LYS A 22 13.94 33.35 8.05
N ILE A 23 13.69 32.07 8.37
CA ILE A 23 12.37 31.44 8.20
C ILE A 23 11.30 32.21 8.96
N LEU A 24 11.56 32.58 10.22
CA LEU A 24 10.62 33.37 11.03
C LEU A 24 10.35 34.77 10.42
N ALA A 25 11.39 35.42 9.90
CA ALA A 25 11.24 36.72 9.24
C ALA A 25 10.47 36.59 7.90
N ASP A 26 10.68 35.52 7.16
CA ASP A 26 9.95 35.26 5.92
C ASP A 26 8.46 35.02 6.19
N VAL A 27 8.12 34.27 7.26
CA VAL A 27 6.73 34.09 7.71
C VAL A 27 6.09 35.42 8.14
N ASP A 28 6.80 36.24 8.94
CA ASP A 28 6.30 37.55 9.39
C ASP A 28 6.03 38.51 8.19
N ASN A 29 6.70 38.31 7.06
CA ASN A 29 6.56 39.13 5.84
C ASN A 29 5.76 38.44 4.70
N ASP A 30 5.12 37.31 4.96
CA ASP A 30 4.41 36.47 3.95
C ASP A 30 5.30 36.14 2.74
N ALA A 31 6.57 35.89 2.98
CA ALA A 31 7.57 35.62 1.94
C ALA A 31 7.81 34.11 1.79
N LYS A 32 8.29 33.73 0.60
CA LYS A 32 8.71 32.33 0.34
C LYS A 32 10.09 32.07 0.91
N PHE A 33 10.38 30.79 1.25
CA PHE A 33 11.65 30.34 1.81
C PHE A 33 12.76 30.16 0.75
N ASP A 34 12.80 31.01 -0.28
CA ASP A 34 13.69 30.83 -1.45
C ASP A 34 15.16 31.22 -1.19
N ASN A 35 15.42 32.00 -0.13
CA ASN A 35 16.72 32.61 0.14
C ASN A 35 17.42 32.06 1.39
N LEU A 36 17.19 30.80 1.72
CA LEU A 36 17.88 30.16 2.82
C LEU A 36 19.35 29.90 2.47
N SER A 37 20.26 30.20 3.38
CA SER A 37 21.71 30.04 3.16
C SER A 37 22.16 28.58 3.23
N ASN A 38 21.47 27.74 4.02
CA ASN A 38 21.70 26.30 4.05
C ASN A 38 20.84 25.60 2.99
N LYS A 39 21.50 25.07 1.95
CA LYS A 39 20.85 24.40 0.82
C LYS A 39 20.39 22.96 1.15
N GLU A 40 20.76 22.43 2.30
CA GLU A 40 20.29 21.13 2.79
C GLU A 40 18.91 21.21 3.43
N ILE A 41 18.42 22.42 3.76
CA ILE A 41 17.06 22.60 4.27
C ILE A 41 16.05 22.15 3.22
N TYR A 42 15.30 21.10 3.55
CA TYR A 42 14.25 20.59 2.67
C TYR A 42 12.99 21.44 2.85
N VAL A 43 12.81 22.42 1.96
CA VAL A 43 11.77 23.45 2.07
C VAL A 43 10.35 22.90 2.27
N PRO A 44 9.92 21.80 1.59
CA PRO A 44 8.58 21.24 1.79
C PRO A 44 8.30 20.81 3.24
N SER A 45 9.33 20.47 4.02
CA SER A 45 9.20 20.03 5.41
C SER A 45 9.10 21.17 6.42
N ILE A 46 9.26 22.43 6.01
CA ILE A 46 9.24 23.58 6.94
C ILE A 46 7.85 23.75 7.51
N GLN A 47 7.76 23.67 8.83
CA GLN A 47 6.55 23.93 9.62
C GLN A 47 6.82 25.01 10.66
N VAL A 48 5.93 25.99 10.76
CA VAL A 48 6.03 27.10 11.71
C VAL A 48 4.76 27.20 12.54
N GLN A 49 4.90 27.19 13.86
CA GLN A 49 3.80 27.42 14.82
C GLN A 49 4.17 28.54 15.77
N GLY A 50 3.65 29.72 15.53
CA GLY A 50 4.08 30.93 16.24
C GLY A 50 5.56 31.20 16.03
N ARG A 51 6.40 31.03 17.05
CA ARG A 51 7.86 31.19 16.95
C ARG A 51 8.59 29.86 17.00
N ASN A 52 7.89 28.72 16.91
CA ASN A 52 8.49 27.41 16.83
C ASN A 52 8.68 27.03 15.35
N VAL A 53 9.83 26.44 15.02
CA VAL A 53 10.21 26.06 13.65
C VAL A 53 10.68 24.62 13.65
N TYR A 54 10.22 23.85 12.68
CA TYR A 54 10.52 22.45 12.49
C TYR A 54 10.79 22.20 11.00
N PHE A 55 11.82 21.47 10.67
CA PHE A 55 12.12 21.07 9.30
C PHE A 55 13.10 19.91 9.24
N ASN A 56 13.23 19.29 8.07
CA ASN A 56 14.27 18.31 7.80
C ASN A 56 15.42 18.92 6.99
N LEU A 57 16.63 18.46 7.30
CA LEU A 57 17.78 18.60 6.43
C LEU A 57 17.89 17.35 5.55
N HIS A 58 18.20 17.55 4.27
CA HIS A 58 18.60 16.50 3.34
C HIS A 58 20.06 16.69 3.02
N HIS A 59 20.90 15.93 3.70
CA HIS A 59 22.34 15.95 3.55
C HIS A 59 22.81 14.81 2.65
N VAL A 60 23.67 15.09 1.68
CA VAL A 60 24.30 14.05 0.86
C VAL A 60 25.63 13.66 1.50
N ASN A 61 25.72 12.43 2.02
CA ASN A 61 26.92 11.93 2.65
C ASN A 61 28.03 11.57 1.64
N GLU A 62 29.21 11.20 2.12
CA GLU A 62 30.37 10.84 1.29
C GLU A 62 30.11 9.68 0.30
N LYS A 63 29.13 8.81 0.59
CA LYS A 63 28.70 7.73 -0.31
C LYS A 63 27.72 8.18 -1.39
N GLY A 64 27.29 9.46 -1.36
CA GLY A 64 26.29 9.98 -2.28
C GLY A 64 24.83 9.66 -1.87
N TYR A 65 24.57 9.25 -0.63
CA TYR A 65 23.23 8.97 -0.13
C TYR A 65 22.63 10.21 0.54
N THR A 66 21.35 10.44 0.32
CA THR A 66 20.62 11.45 1.07
C THR A 66 20.29 10.91 2.47
N GLU A 67 20.87 11.54 3.48
CA GLU A 67 20.52 11.35 4.89
C GLU A 67 19.56 12.46 5.32
N LYS A 68 18.59 12.12 6.17
CA LYS A 68 17.56 13.04 6.63
C LYS A 68 17.70 13.26 8.13
N THR A 69 17.68 14.52 8.55
CA THR A 69 17.85 14.90 9.96
C THR A 69 16.82 15.93 10.34
N LEU A 70 16.14 15.74 11.47
CA LEU A 70 15.15 16.68 11.99
C LEU A 70 15.85 17.85 12.69
N VAL A 71 15.41 19.07 12.42
CA VAL A 71 15.76 20.28 13.16
C VAL A 71 14.51 20.84 13.82
N VAL A 72 14.64 21.16 15.10
CA VAL A 72 13.56 21.77 15.90
C VAL A 72 14.09 23.01 16.63
N TYR A 73 13.38 24.12 16.52
CA TYR A 73 13.61 25.32 17.32
C TYR A 73 12.35 25.63 18.11
N GLU A 74 12.40 25.45 19.41
CA GLU A 74 11.22 25.55 20.28
C GLU A 74 11.60 26.10 21.68
N ASP A 75 10.58 26.37 22.50
CA ASP A 75 10.75 26.71 23.91
C ASP A 75 11.47 25.57 24.66
N LYS A 76 12.36 25.93 25.59
CA LYS A 76 13.18 24.99 26.36
C LYS A 76 12.38 23.98 27.18
N LEU A 77 11.15 24.32 27.59
CA LEU A 77 10.30 23.42 28.36
C LEU A 77 9.68 22.32 27.47
N SER A 78 9.23 22.68 26.27
CA SER A 78 8.56 21.75 25.38
C SER A 78 9.52 20.95 24.48
N ILE A 79 10.68 21.50 24.15
CA ILE A 79 11.67 20.82 23.31
C ILE A 79 12.23 19.53 23.95
N GLY A 80 12.10 19.39 25.27
CA GLY A 80 12.50 18.20 26.02
C GLY A 80 11.72 16.91 25.67
N ASP A 81 10.63 17.01 24.91
CA ASP A 81 9.94 15.85 24.35
C ASP A 81 10.78 15.11 23.30
N PHE A 82 11.76 15.79 22.68
CA PHE A 82 12.61 15.23 21.63
C PHE A 82 13.88 14.60 22.18
N VAL A 83 14.33 13.55 21.53
CA VAL A 83 15.66 12.96 21.75
C VAL A 83 16.61 13.61 20.74
N ALA A 84 17.47 14.49 21.23
CA ALA A 84 18.38 15.28 20.43
C ALA A 84 19.80 14.66 20.37
N ASP A 85 20.43 14.76 19.20
CA ASP A 85 21.86 14.45 19.02
C ASP A 85 22.71 15.67 19.37
N GLU A 86 22.28 16.87 18.94
CA GLU A 86 22.94 18.14 19.19
C GLU A 86 21.95 19.20 19.69
N ARG A 87 22.44 20.15 20.50
CA ARG A 87 21.61 21.21 21.05
C ARG A 87 22.37 22.52 21.22
N LEU A 88 21.71 23.62 20.83
CA LEU A 88 22.16 24.99 21.05
C LEU A 88 21.07 25.78 21.82
N ASP A 89 21.38 26.26 23.01
CA ASP A 89 20.51 27.10 23.80
C ASP A 89 20.53 28.55 23.30
N HIS A 90 19.36 29.14 23.11
CA HIS A 90 19.19 30.52 22.64
C HIS A 90 18.08 31.24 23.44
N GLY A 91 18.46 31.96 24.47
CA GLY A 91 17.52 32.62 25.39
C GLY A 91 16.61 31.61 26.08
N GLN A 92 15.28 31.82 25.97
CA GLN A 92 14.27 30.88 26.49
C GLN A 92 13.99 29.71 25.56
N ARG A 93 14.64 29.67 24.41
CA ARG A 93 14.48 28.64 23.37
C ARG A 93 15.72 27.81 23.20
N ALA A 94 15.59 26.70 22.51
CA ALA A 94 16.72 25.91 22.06
C ALA A 94 16.50 25.45 20.60
N LEU A 95 17.61 25.27 19.91
CA LEU A 95 17.70 24.58 18.64
C LEU A 95 18.26 23.20 18.90
N ILE A 96 17.63 22.17 18.34
CA ILE A 96 18.15 20.81 18.37
C ILE A 96 18.23 20.23 16.98
N VAL A 97 19.16 19.27 16.85
CA VAL A 97 19.28 18.38 15.70
C VAL A 97 19.02 16.96 16.21
N ALA A 98 18.24 16.17 15.49
CA ALA A 98 17.75 14.88 15.95
C ALA A 98 17.53 13.90 14.81
N GLN A 99 17.65 12.61 15.10
CA GLN A 99 17.34 11.53 14.16
C GLN A 99 15.83 11.36 13.96
N GLN A 100 15.44 10.83 12.81
CA GLN A 100 14.07 10.42 12.50
C GLN A 100 13.73 9.09 13.21
N THR A 101 13.39 9.17 14.48
CA THR A 101 13.11 8.02 15.36
C THR A 101 11.64 7.98 15.78
N GLU A 102 11.18 6.86 16.32
CA GLU A 102 9.82 6.74 16.88
C GLU A 102 9.55 7.76 18.02
N PRO A 103 10.44 7.97 19.01
CA PRO A 103 10.24 9.03 20.02
C PRO A 103 10.07 10.41 19.40
N ASN A 104 10.88 10.77 18.41
CA ASN A 104 10.82 12.07 17.73
C ASN A 104 9.58 12.21 16.86
N TYR A 105 9.12 11.15 16.21
CA TYR A 105 7.81 11.10 15.57
C TYR A 105 6.69 11.39 16.59
N LYS A 106 6.68 10.70 17.74
CA LYS A 106 5.67 10.91 18.78
C LYS A 106 5.67 12.35 19.30
N ALA A 107 6.84 12.96 19.42
CA ALA A 107 6.98 14.37 19.80
C ALA A 107 6.38 15.33 18.75
N LEU A 108 6.66 15.09 17.46
CA LEU A 108 6.04 15.85 16.35
C LEU A 108 4.52 15.63 16.28
N ALA A 109 4.05 14.40 16.43
CA ALA A 109 2.63 14.07 16.37
C ALA A 109 1.78 14.65 17.52
N LYS A 110 2.41 15.09 18.62
CA LYS A 110 1.75 15.91 19.66
C LYS A 110 1.52 17.35 19.19
N ARG A 111 2.39 17.86 18.32
CA ARG A 111 2.35 19.25 17.80
C ARG A 111 1.53 19.37 16.54
N PHE A 112 1.61 18.36 15.69
CA PHE A 112 0.99 18.32 14.37
C PHE A 112 0.05 17.11 14.26
N SER A 113 -1.27 17.33 14.40
CA SER A 113 -2.26 16.25 14.35
C SER A 113 -2.27 15.51 13.00
N TRP A 114 -1.92 16.20 11.90
CA TRP A 114 -1.82 15.65 10.57
C TRP A 114 -0.66 14.65 10.37
N MET A 115 0.27 14.59 11.32
CA MET A 115 1.31 13.54 11.40
C MET A 115 0.72 12.16 11.71
N LYS A 116 -0.47 12.09 12.30
CA LYS A 116 -1.16 10.83 12.59
C LYS A 116 -1.97 10.39 11.39
N PRO A 117 -2.04 9.07 11.11
CA PRO A 117 -2.94 8.59 10.07
C PRO A 117 -4.40 8.93 10.42
N THR A 118 -5.19 9.15 9.39
CA THR A 118 -6.61 9.53 9.48
C THR A 118 -7.51 8.47 8.86
N SER A 119 -8.80 8.55 9.14
CA SER A 119 -9.81 7.72 8.49
C SER A 119 -9.95 8.08 7.01
N ARG A 120 -10.22 7.06 6.18
CA ARG A 120 -10.55 7.22 4.76
C ARG A 120 -12.05 7.17 4.46
N ARG A 121 -12.91 7.08 5.47
CA ARG A 121 -14.38 6.95 5.31
C ARG A 121 -14.96 8.05 4.45
N ASP A 122 -14.54 9.29 4.69
CA ASP A 122 -15.07 10.48 4.01
C ASP A 122 -14.44 10.75 2.63
N TYR A 123 -13.42 9.98 2.26
CA TYR A 123 -12.76 10.14 0.96
C TYR A 123 -13.38 9.19 -0.06
N LYS A 124 -13.83 9.77 -1.18
CA LYS A 124 -14.44 9.02 -2.27
C LYS A 124 -13.47 8.03 -2.91
N TYR A 125 -12.25 8.47 -3.16
CA TYR A 125 -11.20 7.69 -3.78
C TYR A 125 -10.03 7.52 -2.84
N SER A 126 -9.53 6.30 -2.73
CA SER A 126 -8.33 6.00 -1.95
C SER A 126 -7.45 4.99 -2.69
N PHE A 127 -6.13 5.15 -2.54
CA PHE A 127 -5.16 4.36 -3.27
C PHE A 127 -4.09 3.84 -2.32
N GLY A 128 -3.94 2.52 -2.29
CA GLY A 128 -2.95 1.82 -1.47
C GLY A 128 -1.60 1.75 -2.19
N LEU A 129 -0.58 2.23 -1.52
CA LEU A 129 0.76 2.49 -2.06
C LEU A 129 1.82 1.76 -1.24
N GLY A 130 1.72 0.43 -1.19
CA GLY A 130 2.66 -0.40 -0.44
C GLY A 130 4.10 -0.22 -0.92
N ASP A 131 5.02 -0.03 0.02
CA ASP A 131 6.44 0.20 -0.25
C ASP A 131 7.31 -0.84 0.46
N ARG A 132 7.71 -1.90 -0.25
CA ARG A 132 8.54 -2.98 0.26
C ARG A 132 9.91 -2.51 0.73
N LEU A 133 10.42 -1.43 0.15
CA LEU A 133 11.75 -0.90 0.41
C LEU A 133 11.78 0.22 1.47
N GLY A 134 10.65 0.91 1.72
CA GLY A 134 10.60 2.08 2.58
C GLY A 134 11.27 3.32 1.95
N ASN A 135 11.22 3.45 0.63
CA ASN A 135 11.93 4.50 -0.11
C ASN A 135 11.09 5.18 -1.21
N ALA A 136 9.80 4.84 -1.32
CA ALA A 136 8.92 5.37 -2.36
C ALA A 136 7.92 6.42 -1.85
N SER A 137 7.61 6.44 -0.56
CA SER A 137 6.50 7.22 0.00
C SER A 137 6.60 8.73 -0.25
N ASN A 138 7.79 9.31 -0.26
CA ASN A 138 7.99 10.73 -0.63
C ASN A 138 7.51 11.02 -2.07
N ALA A 139 7.88 10.18 -3.03
CA ALA A 139 7.46 10.34 -4.43
C ALA A 139 5.93 10.16 -4.57
N HIS A 140 5.36 9.17 -3.88
CA HIS A 140 3.92 8.93 -3.86
C HIS A 140 3.13 10.16 -3.37
N LEU A 141 3.55 10.75 -2.26
CA LEU A 141 2.89 11.91 -1.67
C LEU A 141 3.01 13.14 -2.57
N ARG A 142 4.20 13.40 -3.15
CA ARG A 142 4.38 14.50 -4.13
C ARG A 142 3.46 14.35 -5.33
N PHE A 143 3.35 13.13 -5.88
CA PHE A 143 2.49 12.85 -7.03
C PHE A 143 1.00 13.05 -6.71
N LEU A 144 0.56 12.64 -5.52
CA LEU A 144 -0.86 12.70 -5.12
C LEU A 144 -1.30 14.08 -4.60
N LYS A 145 -0.35 14.97 -4.29
CA LYS A 145 -0.66 16.31 -3.79
C LYS A 145 -1.61 17.05 -4.73
N GLY A 146 -2.80 17.39 -4.24
CA GLY A 146 -3.84 18.10 -5.02
C GLY A 146 -4.73 17.22 -5.90
N LYS A 147 -4.59 15.89 -5.91
CA LYS A 147 -5.39 14.99 -6.77
C LYS A 147 -6.70 14.50 -6.13
N HIS A 148 -7.01 14.87 -4.89
CA HIS A 148 -8.22 14.43 -4.16
C HIS A 148 -8.36 12.90 -4.04
N ILE A 149 -7.25 12.20 -3.99
CA ILE A 149 -7.16 10.75 -3.74
C ILE A 149 -6.46 10.56 -2.40
N PHE A 150 -7.09 9.82 -1.50
CA PHE A 150 -6.53 9.54 -0.18
C PHE A 150 -5.41 8.50 -0.29
N PRO A 151 -4.15 8.84 0.06
CA PRO A 151 -3.04 7.91 0.00
C PRO A 151 -3.01 7.00 1.22
N VAL A 152 -2.99 5.70 1.03
CA VAL A 152 -2.66 4.72 2.06
C VAL A 152 -1.21 4.29 1.83
N ILE A 153 -0.28 4.89 2.57
CA ILE A 153 1.16 4.75 2.33
C ILE A 153 1.87 3.80 3.32
N ALA A 154 1.29 3.56 4.48
CA ALA A 154 1.74 2.48 5.37
C ALA A 154 0.85 1.25 5.12
N GLN A 155 1.25 0.43 4.16
CA GLN A 155 0.50 -0.74 3.71
C GLN A 155 1.47 -1.85 3.29
N GLN A 156 1.59 -2.89 4.11
CA GLN A 156 2.36 -4.09 3.79
C GLN A 156 1.77 -5.31 4.49
N SER A 157 1.54 -6.38 3.75
CA SER A 157 1.08 -7.66 4.31
C SER A 157 2.13 -8.30 5.23
N ILE A 158 1.67 -9.11 6.17
CA ILE A 158 2.56 -9.86 7.08
C ILE A 158 3.58 -10.71 6.30
N ARG A 159 3.17 -11.31 5.17
CA ARG A 159 4.07 -12.05 4.26
C ARG A 159 5.21 -11.17 3.74
N GLU A 160 4.91 -9.97 3.24
CA GLU A 160 5.92 -9.05 2.72
C GLU A 160 6.85 -8.54 3.81
N LEU A 161 6.32 -8.24 5.00
CA LEU A 161 7.11 -7.87 6.17
C LEU A 161 8.13 -8.95 6.54
N THR A 162 7.68 -10.21 6.61
CA THR A 162 8.54 -11.35 6.91
C THR A 162 9.65 -11.51 5.87
N LEU A 163 9.32 -11.44 4.59
CA LEU A 163 10.29 -11.58 3.49
C LEU A 163 11.31 -10.44 3.43
N MET A 164 10.95 -9.25 3.90
CA MET A 164 11.85 -8.10 3.92
C MET A 164 12.53 -7.86 5.28
N HIS A 165 12.25 -8.70 6.28
CA HIS A 165 12.70 -8.52 7.67
C HIS A 165 12.35 -7.13 8.22
N ARG A 166 11.13 -6.66 7.92
CA ARG A 166 10.57 -5.39 8.42
C ARG A 166 9.43 -5.66 9.38
N THR A 167 9.10 -4.68 10.18
CA THR A 167 7.96 -4.67 11.09
C THR A 167 6.90 -3.67 10.64
N ASN A 168 5.67 -3.78 11.15
CA ASN A 168 4.64 -2.75 10.93
C ASN A 168 5.11 -1.38 11.45
N THR A 169 5.92 -1.35 12.52
CA THR A 169 6.49 -0.11 13.05
C THR A 169 7.44 0.54 12.04
N ASP A 170 8.29 -0.23 11.35
CA ASP A 170 9.20 0.30 10.33
C ASP A 170 8.41 0.93 9.18
N VAL A 171 7.39 0.22 8.67
CA VAL A 171 6.53 0.72 7.58
C VAL A 171 5.77 1.97 7.99
N PHE A 172 5.23 1.98 9.20
CA PHE A 172 4.53 3.13 9.76
C PHE A 172 5.43 4.36 9.88
N LEU A 173 6.65 4.18 10.42
CA LEU A 173 7.58 5.29 10.61
C LEU A 173 8.11 5.84 9.28
N ASP A 174 8.44 4.99 8.31
CA ASP A 174 8.86 5.44 6.97
C ASP A 174 7.78 6.30 6.32
N ALA A 175 6.51 5.88 6.43
CA ALA A 175 5.36 6.63 5.94
C ALA A 175 5.19 7.96 6.69
N ALA A 176 5.22 7.96 8.01
CA ALA A 176 5.01 9.13 8.85
C ALA A 176 6.11 10.19 8.64
N TRP A 177 7.37 9.77 8.52
CA TRP A 177 8.48 10.68 8.23
C TRP A 177 8.42 11.24 6.80
N SER A 178 7.91 10.46 5.83
CA SER A 178 7.64 10.95 4.48
C SER A 178 6.52 11.99 4.46
N VAL A 179 5.49 11.82 5.30
CA VAL A 179 4.41 12.81 5.49
C VAL A 179 4.97 14.13 6.01
N PHE A 180 5.85 14.10 7.02
CA PHE A 180 6.51 15.30 7.53
C PHE A 180 7.42 15.95 6.48
N ASP A 181 8.21 15.14 5.82
CA ASP A 181 9.15 15.56 4.77
C ASP A 181 8.44 16.36 3.67
N GLU A 182 7.31 15.85 3.17
CA GLU A 182 6.56 16.49 2.09
C GLU A 182 5.57 17.57 2.58
N GLY A 183 5.50 17.83 3.90
CA GLY A 183 4.50 18.73 4.47
C GLY A 183 3.09 18.36 4.04
N PHE A 184 2.78 17.05 4.05
CA PHE A 184 1.53 16.52 3.50
C PHE A 184 0.41 16.54 4.56
N THR A 185 -0.42 17.57 4.54
CA THR A 185 -1.46 17.84 5.55
C THR A 185 -2.86 17.37 5.16
N TYR A 186 -3.02 16.67 4.02
CA TYR A 186 -4.33 16.29 3.45
C TYR A 186 -4.91 14.99 4.02
N GLY A 187 -4.23 14.36 4.99
CA GLY A 187 -4.58 13.05 5.53
C GLY A 187 -3.89 11.90 4.79
N TRP A 188 -3.58 10.85 5.52
CA TRP A 188 -2.93 9.65 5.00
C TRP A 188 -3.34 8.42 5.80
N GLY A 189 -3.25 7.26 5.18
CA GLY A 189 -3.66 5.97 5.74
C GLY A 189 -2.48 5.11 6.19
N ALA A 190 -2.68 4.41 7.31
CA ALA A 190 -1.86 3.32 7.78
C ALA A 190 -2.76 2.11 8.09
N GLU A 191 -2.39 0.95 7.56
CA GLU A 191 -3.16 -0.28 7.65
C GLU A 191 -2.41 -1.37 8.39
N GLY A 192 -3.14 -2.13 9.23
CA GLY A 192 -2.82 -3.51 9.53
C GLY A 192 -3.29 -4.36 8.35
N ASP A 193 -2.39 -4.60 7.39
CA ASP A 193 -2.71 -5.14 6.08
C ASP A 193 -2.70 -6.68 6.09
N HIS A 194 -3.81 -7.29 5.63
CA HIS A 194 -4.00 -8.75 5.63
C HIS A 194 -3.73 -9.42 6.99
N VAL A 195 -4.30 -8.85 8.06
CA VAL A 195 -4.22 -9.44 9.40
C VAL A 195 -5.25 -10.56 9.55
N LYS A 196 -4.83 -11.70 10.12
CA LYS A 196 -5.62 -12.94 10.23
C LYS A 196 -5.97 -13.31 11.65
N THR A 197 -5.30 -12.71 12.63
CA THR A 197 -5.44 -13.07 14.05
C THR A 197 -5.70 -11.84 14.92
N GLU A 198 -6.33 -12.07 16.08
CA GLU A 198 -6.51 -11.00 17.07
C GLU A 198 -5.19 -10.39 17.54
N TYR A 199 -4.11 -11.17 17.58
CA TYR A 199 -2.79 -10.69 17.95
C TYR A 199 -2.24 -9.68 16.93
N GLU A 200 -2.37 -9.98 15.64
CA GLU A 200 -1.93 -9.08 14.56
C GLU A 200 -2.75 -7.79 14.53
N VAL A 201 -4.07 -7.90 14.78
CA VAL A 201 -4.94 -6.72 14.91
C VAL A 201 -4.51 -5.84 16.09
N ASP A 202 -4.32 -6.43 17.27
CA ASP A 202 -3.86 -5.71 18.47
C ASP A 202 -2.50 -5.03 18.25
N TYR A 203 -1.59 -5.72 17.56
CA TYR A 203 -0.28 -5.16 17.20
C TYR A 203 -0.41 -3.96 16.25
N ALA A 204 -1.21 -4.07 15.19
CA ALA A 204 -1.45 -2.97 14.26
C ALA A 204 -2.07 -1.74 14.97
N VAL A 205 -3.02 -1.96 15.87
CA VAL A 205 -3.62 -0.89 16.70
C VAL A 205 -2.56 -0.20 17.57
N LYS A 206 -1.68 -0.97 18.22
CA LYS A 206 -0.60 -0.44 19.07
C LYS A 206 0.45 0.35 18.31
N VAL A 207 0.73 0.00 17.07
CA VAL A 207 1.60 0.76 16.17
C VAL A 207 0.98 2.11 15.79
N GLY A 208 -0.35 2.18 15.74
CA GLY A 208 -1.10 3.39 15.40
C GLY A 208 -1.79 3.32 14.04
N CYS A 209 -1.94 2.11 13.47
CA CYS A 209 -2.72 1.91 12.26
C CYS A 209 -4.17 2.37 12.46
N ARG A 210 -4.73 3.03 11.45
CA ARG A 210 -6.08 3.58 11.48
C ARG A 210 -7.09 2.69 10.75
N THR A 211 -6.61 1.75 9.95
CA THR A 211 -7.40 0.77 9.21
C THR A 211 -6.95 -0.64 9.57
N ILE A 212 -7.93 -1.54 9.74
CA ILE A 212 -7.71 -2.98 9.83
C ILE A 212 -8.25 -3.62 8.56
N VAL A 213 -7.37 -4.27 7.80
CA VAL A 213 -7.72 -5.13 6.67
C VAL A 213 -7.75 -6.57 7.18
N LEU A 214 -8.95 -7.05 7.50
CA LEU A 214 -9.16 -8.40 8.03
C LEU A 214 -9.17 -9.40 6.89
N ASP A 215 -8.16 -10.25 6.84
CA ASP A 215 -8.11 -11.38 5.91
C ASP A 215 -8.88 -12.56 6.48
N CYS A 216 -10.00 -12.88 5.82
CA CYS A 216 -10.89 -13.97 6.22
C CYS A 216 -10.56 -15.33 5.57
N THR A 217 -9.50 -15.42 4.77
CA THR A 217 -9.19 -16.61 3.95
C THR A 217 -9.10 -17.90 4.79
N GLU A 218 -8.54 -17.85 6.00
CA GLU A 218 -8.36 -19.04 6.86
C GLU A 218 -9.66 -19.51 7.52
N VAL A 219 -10.68 -18.65 7.58
CA VAL A 219 -12.00 -18.98 8.19
C VAL A 219 -13.10 -19.14 7.14
N ILE A 220 -12.78 -18.93 5.86
CA ILE A 220 -13.64 -19.25 4.72
C ILE A 220 -13.50 -20.74 4.39
N ASN A 221 -14.62 -21.45 4.34
CA ASN A 221 -14.62 -22.86 3.97
C ASN A 221 -14.66 -23.06 2.44
N ASN A 222 -13.52 -22.89 1.79
CA ASN A 222 -13.41 -23.02 0.35
C ASN A 222 -13.81 -24.41 -0.21
N LYS A 223 -13.88 -25.44 0.63
CA LYS A 223 -14.31 -26.78 0.20
C LYS A 223 -15.80 -26.80 -0.14
N ALA A 224 -16.61 -25.96 0.50
CA ALA A 224 -18.05 -25.91 0.24
C ALA A 224 -18.36 -25.54 -1.23
N VAL A 225 -17.57 -24.66 -1.85
CA VAL A 225 -17.76 -24.23 -3.26
C VAL A 225 -17.62 -25.39 -4.26
N THR A 226 -16.96 -26.48 -3.88
CA THR A 226 -16.73 -27.64 -4.78
C THR A 226 -17.65 -28.83 -4.50
N LEU A 227 -18.54 -28.70 -3.54
CA LEU A 227 -19.46 -29.77 -3.19
C LEU A 227 -20.61 -29.91 -4.21
N SER A 228 -21.09 -31.13 -4.38
CA SER A 228 -22.35 -31.36 -5.11
C SER A 228 -23.55 -30.84 -4.29
N ASP A 229 -24.67 -30.61 -4.98
CA ASP A 229 -25.90 -30.15 -4.31
C ASP A 229 -26.36 -31.11 -3.20
N GLU A 230 -26.14 -32.43 -3.38
CA GLU A 230 -26.48 -33.44 -2.36
C GLU A 230 -25.57 -33.34 -1.13
N GLU A 231 -24.27 -33.03 -1.35
CA GLU A 231 -23.31 -32.86 -0.24
C GLU A 231 -23.53 -31.54 0.50
N LEU A 232 -23.84 -30.44 -0.24
CA LEU A 232 -24.25 -29.15 0.33
C LEU A 232 -25.50 -29.33 1.20
N ASP A 233 -26.56 -29.93 0.68
CA ASP A 233 -27.80 -30.20 1.41
C ASP A 233 -27.54 -31.05 2.67
N LYS A 234 -26.72 -32.10 2.57
CA LYS A 234 -26.36 -32.92 3.71
C LYS A 234 -25.63 -32.11 4.82
N GLN A 235 -24.65 -31.28 4.43
CA GLN A 235 -23.90 -30.47 5.40
C GLN A 235 -24.76 -29.34 5.98
N PHE A 236 -25.57 -28.68 5.16
CA PHE A 236 -26.49 -27.67 5.60
C PHE A 236 -27.54 -28.24 6.59
N ASN A 237 -28.07 -29.42 6.31
CA ASN A 237 -29.00 -30.12 7.20
C ASN A 237 -28.38 -30.61 8.51
N ALA A 238 -27.05 -30.65 8.60
CA ALA A 238 -26.34 -30.94 9.85
C ALA A 238 -26.20 -29.72 10.78
N LEU A 239 -26.53 -28.50 10.31
CA LEU A 239 -26.63 -27.31 11.17
C LEU A 239 -27.78 -27.49 12.18
N ASP A 240 -27.77 -26.68 13.25
CA ASP A 240 -28.91 -26.67 14.17
C ASP A 240 -30.20 -26.15 13.50
N ASP A 241 -31.36 -26.54 14.04
CA ASP A 241 -32.65 -26.27 13.41
C ASP A 241 -32.97 -24.77 13.37
N ASP A 242 -32.51 -24.00 14.36
CA ASP A 242 -32.74 -22.55 14.40
C ASP A 242 -31.91 -21.84 13.32
N GLN A 243 -30.67 -22.27 13.11
CA GLN A 243 -29.81 -21.75 12.02
C GLN A 243 -30.41 -22.05 10.64
N LYS A 244 -30.79 -23.32 10.40
CA LYS A 244 -31.42 -23.72 9.13
C LYS A 244 -32.69 -22.91 8.85
N LYS A 245 -33.55 -22.81 9.86
CA LYS A 245 -34.80 -22.02 9.75
C LYS A 245 -34.49 -20.57 9.43
N TYR A 246 -33.51 -19.96 10.15
CA TYR A 246 -33.15 -18.57 9.95
C TYR A 246 -32.64 -18.31 8.52
N PHE A 247 -31.73 -19.12 8.00
CA PHE A 247 -31.19 -18.91 6.66
C PHE A 247 -32.23 -19.17 5.56
N ASN A 248 -33.05 -20.21 5.71
CA ASN A 248 -34.12 -20.50 4.76
C ASN A 248 -35.18 -19.39 4.75
N ASP A 249 -35.62 -18.93 5.90
CA ASP A 249 -36.62 -17.86 6.00
C ASP A 249 -36.08 -16.54 5.42
N THR A 250 -34.78 -16.30 5.54
CA THR A 250 -34.12 -15.07 5.11
C THR A 250 -33.82 -15.07 3.63
N TYR A 251 -33.28 -16.17 3.06
CA TYR A 251 -32.68 -16.16 1.74
C TYR A 251 -33.33 -17.09 0.72
N LEU A 252 -33.89 -18.25 1.13
CA LEU A 252 -34.32 -19.28 0.19
C LEU A 252 -35.41 -18.77 -0.77
N ASN A 253 -35.11 -18.85 -2.07
CA ASN A 253 -35.99 -18.38 -3.17
C ASN A 253 -36.35 -16.89 -3.04
N LYS A 254 -35.50 -16.08 -2.40
CA LYS A 254 -35.67 -14.63 -2.31
C LYS A 254 -34.90 -13.91 -3.39
N THR A 255 -35.43 -12.77 -3.79
CA THR A 255 -34.76 -11.79 -4.65
C THR A 255 -34.65 -10.48 -3.87
N PHE A 256 -33.45 -9.95 -3.83
CA PHE A 256 -33.12 -8.70 -3.15
C PHE A 256 -32.75 -7.64 -4.18
N THR A 257 -33.42 -6.49 -4.09
CA THR A 257 -33.03 -5.33 -4.90
C THR A 257 -31.81 -4.63 -4.28
N VAL A 258 -30.86 -4.24 -5.09
CA VAL A 258 -29.61 -3.60 -4.67
C VAL A 258 -29.30 -2.36 -5.51
N GLY A 259 -28.28 -1.61 -5.13
CA GLY A 259 -27.92 -0.32 -5.72
C GLY A 259 -28.60 0.85 -5.02
N ALA A 260 -28.07 2.05 -5.19
CA ALA A 260 -28.61 3.28 -4.59
C ALA A 260 -30.05 3.58 -5.06
N HIS A 261 -30.45 3.06 -6.23
CA HIS A 261 -31.76 3.28 -6.83
C HIS A 261 -32.61 1.99 -6.94
N ASN A 262 -32.17 0.89 -6.30
CA ASN A 262 -32.79 -0.43 -6.42
C ASN A 262 -32.91 -0.90 -7.90
N ASP A 263 -31.84 -0.69 -8.64
CA ASP A 263 -31.76 -0.86 -10.09
C ASP A 263 -31.08 -2.17 -10.52
N ALA A 264 -30.75 -3.03 -9.56
CA ALA A 264 -30.22 -4.37 -9.79
C ALA A 264 -30.81 -5.37 -8.78
N GLU A 265 -30.68 -6.66 -9.06
CA GLU A 265 -31.24 -7.73 -8.24
C GLU A 265 -30.24 -8.84 -7.98
N VAL A 266 -30.30 -9.41 -6.77
CA VAL A 266 -29.58 -10.63 -6.39
C VAL A 266 -30.61 -11.69 -6.01
N HIS A 267 -30.64 -12.80 -6.73
CA HIS A 267 -31.54 -13.92 -6.49
C HIS A 267 -30.78 -15.05 -5.77
N PHE A 268 -31.45 -15.69 -4.81
CA PHE A 268 -30.92 -16.84 -4.07
C PHE A 268 -31.70 -18.11 -4.40
N THR A 269 -31.03 -19.06 -5.01
CA THR A 269 -31.52 -20.45 -5.13
C THR A 269 -31.24 -21.22 -3.83
N LYS A 270 -31.67 -22.47 -3.76
CA LYS A 270 -31.28 -23.38 -2.65
C LYS A 270 -29.76 -23.56 -2.59
N HIS A 271 -29.13 -23.79 -3.75
CA HIS A 271 -27.68 -23.92 -3.88
C HIS A 271 -26.97 -22.68 -3.30
N ASP A 272 -27.37 -21.47 -3.71
CA ASP A 272 -26.74 -20.23 -3.25
C ASP A 272 -26.82 -20.04 -1.74
N VAL A 273 -27.95 -20.43 -1.12
CA VAL A 273 -28.09 -20.33 0.34
C VAL A 273 -27.15 -21.31 1.05
N GLU A 274 -27.17 -22.58 0.65
CA GLU A 274 -26.37 -23.64 1.27
C GLU A 274 -24.87 -23.37 1.09
N GLU A 275 -24.45 -23.02 -0.12
CA GLU A 275 -23.06 -22.66 -0.40
C GLU A 275 -22.62 -21.41 0.38
N SER A 276 -23.39 -20.32 0.36
CA SER A 276 -23.05 -19.08 1.07
C SER A 276 -22.89 -19.30 2.56
N VAL A 277 -23.83 -20.02 3.18
CA VAL A 277 -23.79 -20.31 4.62
C VAL A 277 -22.57 -21.16 4.97
N LEU A 278 -22.39 -22.28 4.26
CA LEU A 278 -21.31 -23.21 4.56
C LEU A 278 -19.91 -22.61 4.28
N THR A 279 -19.83 -21.71 3.31
CA THR A 279 -18.55 -21.07 2.94
C THR A 279 -18.23 -19.89 3.86
N PHE A 280 -19.18 -18.97 4.09
CA PHE A 280 -18.86 -17.65 4.62
C PHE A 280 -19.38 -17.38 6.05
N TYR A 281 -20.31 -18.14 6.61
CA TYR A 281 -20.87 -17.79 7.91
C TYR A 281 -19.84 -17.78 9.04
N GLY A 282 -18.86 -18.67 9.01
CA GLY A 282 -17.73 -18.65 9.94
C GLY A 282 -16.91 -17.35 9.88
N ALA A 283 -16.69 -16.86 8.65
CA ALA A 283 -15.99 -15.61 8.42
C ALA A 283 -16.79 -14.38 8.88
N VAL A 284 -18.12 -14.39 8.71
CA VAL A 284 -19.02 -13.36 9.26
C VAL A 284 -18.90 -13.27 10.78
N LEU A 285 -18.91 -14.42 11.47
CA LEU A 285 -18.76 -14.46 12.93
C LEU A 285 -17.39 -13.96 13.40
N PHE A 286 -16.33 -14.34 12.69
CA PHE A 286 -14.98 -13.85 12.98
C PHE A 286 -14.87 -12.34 12.78
N ALA A 287 -15.34 -11.82 11.65
CA ALA A 287 -15.38 -10.38 11.37
C ALA A 287 -16.19 -9.61 12.43
N THR A 288 -17.33 -10.16 12.87
CA THR A 288 -18.14 -9.59 13.94
C THR A 288 -17.35 -9.48 15.26
N LYS A 289 -16.62 -10.53 15.62
CA LYS A 289 -15.78 -10.55 16.83
C LYS A 289 -14.70 -9.47 16.78
N ILE A 290 -13.97 -9.38 15.67
CA ILE A 290 -12.91 -8.37 15.47
C ILE A 290 -13.50 -6.96 15.52
N TYR A 291 -14.62 -6.74 14.85
CA TYR A 291 -15.29 -5.44 14.81
C TYR A 291 -15.63 -4.91 16.21
N HIS A 292 -16.31 -5.70 17.03
CA HIS A 292 -16.68 -5.27 18.37
C HIS A 292 -15.50 -5.17 19.33
N LYS A 293 -14.49 -6.00 19.16
CA LYS A 293 -13.32 -6.01 20.07
C LYS A 293 -12.34 -4.87 19.77
N PHE A 294 -12.15 -4.53 18.49
CA PHE A 294 -11.08 -3.60 18.09
C PHE A 294 -11.60 -2.38 17.30
N VAL A 295 -12.49 -2.59 16.31
CA VAL A 295 -12.89 -1.51 15.41
C VAL A 295 -13.69 -0.44 16.15
N VAL A 296 -14.72 -0.84 16.89
CA VAL A 296 -15.57 0.09 17.65
C VAL A 296 -14.79 0.82 18.75
N PRO A 297 -14.04 0.13 19.65
CA PRO A 297 -13.36 0.82 20.76
C PRO A 297 -12.29 1.80 20.34
N TYR A 298 -11.63 1.57 19.19
CA TYR A 298 -10.55 2.42 18.69
C TYR A 298 -10.98 3.31 17.52
N ASP A 299 -12.26 3.29 17.14
CA ASP A 299 -12.83 4.05 16.00
C ASP A 299 -12.02 3.86 14.72
N LEU A 300 -11.76 2.60 14.31
CA LEU A 300 -10.95 2.25 13.16
C LEU A 300 -11.78 2.16 11.88
N ASP A 301 -11.14 2.36 10.75
CA ASP A 301 -11.65 1.89 9.47
C ASP A 301 -11.55 0.37 9.41
N PHE A 302 -12.53 -0.27 8.79
CA PHE A 302 -12.60 -1.72 8.70
C PHE A 302 -12.75 -2.17 7.26
N GLU A 303 -11.81 -2.95 6.79
CA GLU A 303 -11.87 -3.62 5.50
C GLU A 303 -11.97 -5.14 5.69
N ILE A 304 -12.81 -5.78 4.88
CA ILE A 304 -12.91 -7.24 4.80
C ILE A 304 -12.27 -7.70 3.50
N SER A 305 -11.30 -8.60 3.57
CA SER A 305 -10.64 -9.21 2.43
C SER A 305 -11.07 -10.67 2.27
N MET A 306 -11.53 -11.00 1.06
CA MET A 306 -11.93 -12.34 0.61
C MET A 306 -11.26 -12.70 -0.73
N ASP A 307 -10.31 -11.89 -1.19
CA ASP A 307 -9.71 -12.00 -2.53
C ASP A 307 -8.68 -13.13 -2.67
N GLU A 308 -8.07 -13.58 -1.57
CA GLU A 308 -7.10 -14.69 -1.59
C GLU A 308 -7.75 -16.10 -1.57
N THR A 309 -9.03 -16.22 -1.94
CA THR A 309 -9.73 -17.51 -2.13
C THR A 309 -9.42 -18.11 -3.51
N PRO A 310 -9.52 -19.44 -3.68
CA PRO A 310 -9.27 -20.08 -4.98
C PRO A 310 -10.40 -19.84 -6.01
N TYR A 311 -11.59 -19.42 -5.57
CA TYR A 311 -12.77 -19.21 -6.41
C TYR A 311 -13.25 -17.77 -6.35
N SER A 312 -13.83 -17.26 -7.44
CA SER A 312 -14.46 -15.95 -7.47
C SER A 312 -15.63 -15.89 -6.49
N THR A 313 -15.77 -14.78 -5.78
CA THR A 313 -16.91 -14.52 -4.91
C THR A 313 -18.14 -14.28 -5.78
N THR A 314 -19.17 -15.14 -5.72
CA THR A 314 -20.40 -14.93 -6.45
C THR A 314 -21.20 -13.74 -5.89
N ASN A 315 -22.09 -13.16 -6.68
CA ASN A 315 -22.92 -12.06 -6.21
C ASN A 315 -23.86 -12.46 -5.03
N PRO A 316 -24.47 -13.67 -5.00
CA PRO A 316 -25.14 -14.17 -3.80
C PRO A 316 -24.22 -14.27 -2.58
N ASN A 317 -23.00 -14.77 -2.74
CA ASN A 317 -22.01 -14.88 -1.66
C ASN A 317 -21.63 -13.50 -1.11
N HIS A 318 -21.40 -12.52 -1.99
CA HIS A 318 -21.11 -11.15 -1.58
C HIS A 318 -22.29 -10.50 -0.84
N TYR A 319 -23.50 -10.64 -1.40
CA TYR A 319 -24.71 -10.12 -0.75
C TYR A 319 -24.94 -10.78 0.62
N PHE A 320 -24.83 -12.10 0.71
CA PHE A 320 -24.96 -12.84 1.96
C PHE A 320 -24.00 -12.30 3.04
N PHE A 321 -22.72 -12.19 2.69
CA PHE A 321 -21.72 -11.70 3.63
C PHE A 321 -22.04 -10.28 4.12
N ALA A 322 -22.33 -9.38 3.19
CA ALA A 322 -22.66 -7.98 3.49
C ALA A 322 -23.93 -7.85 4.33
N ASN A 323 -24.99 -8.61 3.97
CA ASN A 323 -26.27 -8.57 4.69
C ASN A 323 -26.14 -9.14 6.11
N GLU A 324 -25.38 -10.22 6.28
CA GLU A 324 -25.14 -10.80 7.62
C GLU A 324 -24.32 -9.88 8.53
N LEU A 325 -23.38 -9.12 7.99
CA LEU A 325 -22.70 -8.04 8.73
C LEU A 325 -23.66 -6.90 9.06
N HIS A 326 -24.41 -6.43 8.07
CA HIS A 326 -25.36 -5.32 8.24
C HIS A 326 -26.42 -5.61 9.32
N ARG A 327 -26.97 -6.83 9.35
CA ARG A 327 -27.91 -7.29 10.39
C ARG A 327 -27.32 -7.30 11.80
N ARG A 328 -25.99 -7.32 11.91
CA ARG A 328 -25.21 -7.19 13.18
C ARG A 328 -24.79 -5.75 13.48
N GLY A 329 -25.29 -4.79 12.69
CA GLY A 329 -24.94 -3.36 12.83
C GLY A 329 -23.53 -3.03 12.37
N ILE A 330 -22.96 -3.83 11.46
CA ILE A 330 -21.60 -3.65 10.94
C ILE A 330 -21.66 -3.20 9.48
N THR A 331 -21.09 -2.03 9.20
CA THR A 331 -20.82 -1.57 7.85
C THR A 331 -19.30 -1.40 7.72
N PRO A 332 -18.63 -2.23 6.90
CA PRO A 332 -17.21 -2.03 6.66
C PRO A 332 -16.96 -0.72 5.88
N THR A 333 -15.78 -0.18 5.97
CA THR A 333 -15.35 0.96 5.13
C THR A 333 -15.18 0.53 3.68
N THR A 334 -14.60 -0.66 3.50
CA THR A 334 -14.36 -1.28 2.20
C THR A 334 -14.47 -2.81 2.30
N MET A 335 -14.78 -3.47 1.19
CA MET A 335 -14.76 -4.92 1.08
C MET A 335 -14.09 -5.35 -0.23
N ALA A 336 -13.26 -6.37 -0.17
CA ALA A 336 -12.53 -6.91 -1.31
C ALA A 336 -13.04 -8.34 -1.64
N PRO A 337 -14.08 -8.49 -2.46
CA PRO A 337 -14.43 -9.79 -3.02
C PRO A 337 -13.39 -10.23 -4.07
N ARG A 338 -13.28 -11.51 -4.34
CA ARG A 338 -12.53 -11.99 -5.50
C ARG A 338 -13.40 -11.86 -6.76
N PHE A 339 -13.05 -10.89 -7.58
CA PHE A 339 -13.75 -10.63 -8.85
C PHE A 339 -13.50 -11.74 -9.90
N TYR A 340 -14.36 -11.77 -10.91
CA TYR A 340 -14.18 -12.63 -12.09
C TYR A 340 -12.83 -12.37 -12.78
N GLY A 341 -12.17 -13.44 -13.22
CA GLY A 341 -10.88 -13.42 -13.90
C GLY A 341 -9.68 -13.47 -12.94
N GLU A 342 -8.49 -13.19 -13.45
CA GLU A 342 -7.24 -13.37 -12.70
C GLU A 342 -6.54 -12.03 -12.46
N PHE A 343 -6.26 -11.75 -11.19
CA PHE A 343 -5.50 -10.59 -10.71
C PHE A 343 -4.11 -11.02 -10.24
N GLN A 344 -3.34 -11.62 -11.15
CA GLN A 344 -1.99 -12.09 -10.83
C GLN A 344 -1.02 -10.94 -10.60
N LYS A 345 0.06 -11.21 -9.85
CA LYS A 345 1.08 -10.18 -9.51
C LYS A 345 1.83 -9.70 -10.75
N ALA A 346 2.12 -8.41 -10.83
CA ALA A 346 2.99 -7.74 -11.80
C ALA A 346 2.54 -7.71 -13.27
N ILE A 347 1.39 -8.26 -13.61
CA ILE A 347 0.86 -8.30 -14.99
C ILE A 347 -0.56 -7.74 -15.04
N ASP A 348 -1.02 -7.44 -16.24
CA ASP A 348 -2.38 -6.96 -16.46
C ASP A 348 -3.42 -8.04 -16.14
N TYR A 349 -4.67 -7.66 -16.08
CA TYR A 349 -5.81 -8.54 -15.87
C TYR A 349 -5.88 -9.62 -16.95
N ILE A 350 -6.18 -10.85 -16.52
CA ILE A 350 -6.40 -11.98 -17.43
C ILE A 350 -7.86 -12.40 -17.32
N GLY A 351 -8.62 -12.23 -18.39
CA GLY A 351 -10.02 -12.61 -18.46
C GLY A 351 -10.79 -11.84 -19.52
N ASP A 352 -12.06 -12.17 -19.63
CA ASP A 352 -13.02 -11.50 -20.51
C ASP A 352 -13.47 -10.18 -19.85
N LEU A 353 -13.21 -9.05 -20.50
CA LEU A 353 -13.51 -7.72 -19.96
C LEU A 353 -15.02 -7.46 -19.86
N ASP A 354 -15.84 -7.98 -20.78
CA ASP A 354 -17.30 -7.81 -20.74
C ASP A 354 -17.92 -8.60 -19.58
N LYS A 355 -17.37 -9.78 -19.29
CA LYS A 355 -17.80 -10.56 -18.11
C LYS A 355 -17.34 -9.90 -16.82
N PHE A 356 -16.10 -9.40 -16.77
CA PHE A 356 -15.61 -8.63 -15.63
C PHE A 356 -16.49 -7.40 -15.37
N GLU A 357 -16.84 -6.64 -16.41
CA GLU A 357 -17.68 -5.45 -16.27
C GLU A 357 -19.06 -5.79 -15.67
N LYS A 358 -19.69 -6.88 -16.13
CA LYS A 358 -20.99 -7.34 -15.61
C LYS A 358 -20.89 -7.78 -14.15
N ASP A 359 -19.87 -8.57 -13.83
CA ASP A 359 -19.60 -9.06 -12.48
C ASP A 359 -19.33 -7.90 -11.53
N PHE A 360 -18.36 -7.04 -11.86
CA PHE A 360 -17.98 -5.88 -11.06
C PHE A 360 -19.15 -4.92 -10.87
N SER A 361 -20.00 -4.71 -11.91
CA SER A 361 -21.17 -3.83 -11.82
C SER A 361 -22.15 -4.29 -10.74
N LEU A 362 -22.41 -5.60 -10.62
CA LEU A 362 -23.33 -6.10 -9.60
C LEU A 362 -22.68 -6.08 -8.21
N HIS A 363 -21.40 -6.37 -8.09
CA HIS A 363 -20.67 -6.17 -6.84
C HIS A 363 -20.72 -4.72 -6.37
N GLU A 364 -20.58 -3.75 -7.29
CA GLU A 364 -20.67 -2.32 -6.97
C GLU A 364 -22.08 -1.94 -6.50
N LYS A 365 -23.14 -2.48 -7.13
CA LYS A 365 -24.53 -2.28 -6.69
C LYS A 365 -24.81 -2.85 -5.29
N ILE A 366 -24.20 -3.98 -4.95
CA ILE A 366 -24.28 -4.54 -3.58
C ILE A 366 -23.57 -3.59 -2.60
N ALA A 367 -22.36 -3.13 -2.94
CA ALA A 367 -21.60 -2.22 -2.10
C ALA A 367 -22.33 -0.88 -1.88
N GLU A 368 -22.91 -0.28 -2.94
CA GLU A 368 -23.76 0.91 -2.85
C GLU A 368 -24.96 0.70 -1.89
N HIS A 369 -25.62 -0.47 -1.99
CA HIS A 369 -26.79 -0.79 -1.17
C HIS A 369 -26.45 -0.83 0.33
N PHE A 370 -25.32 -1.40 0.69
CA PHE A 370 -24.87 -1.51 2.09
C PHE A 370 -23.99 -0.34 2.56
N GLY A 371 -23.62 0.58 1.70
CA GLY A 371 -22.93 1.83 2.06
C GLY A 371 -21.43 1.70 2.32
N TYR A 372 -20.73 0.79 1.64
CA TYR A 372 -19.28 0.66 1.66
C TYR A 372 -18.70 0.65 0.24
N LYS A 373 -17.41 0.92 0.07
CA LYS A 373 -16.73 0.92 -1.23
C LYS A 373 -16.09 -0.44 -1.53
N LEU A 374 -16.04 -0.81 -2.80
CA LEU A 374 -15.23 -1.94 -3.22
C LEU A 374 -13.74 -1.64 -3.07
N SER A 375 -12.99 -2.65 -2.61
CA SER A 375 -11.54 -2.67 -2.58
C SER A 375 -11.03 -3.65 -3.63
N VAL A 376 -10.16 -3.16 -4.52
CA VAL A 376 -9.52 -3.99 -5.56
C VAL A 376 -8.11 -4.31 -5.12
N HIS A 377 -7.91 -5.54 -4.65
CA HIS A 377 -6.59 -6.04 -4.26
C HIS A 377 -5.80 -6.54 -5.47
N SER A 378 -4.49 -6.72 -5.30
CA SER A 378 -3.57 -7.06 -6.40
C SER A 378 -3.75 -6.13 -7.61
N GLY A 379 -4.12 -4.87 -7.32
CA GLY A 379 -4.47 -3.88 -8.33
C GLY A 379 -3.29 -3.36 -9.14
N SER A 380 -2.04 -3.65 -8.77
CA SER A 380 -0.88 -3.20 -9.55
C SER A 380 -0.96 -3.71 -11.00
N ASP A 381 -0.73 -2.80 -11.96
CA ASP A 381 -0.66 -3.05 -13.40
C ASP A 381 -1.93 -3.62 -14.05
N LYS A 382 -3.10 -3.49 -13.42
CA LYS A 382 -4.40 -3.94 -13.97
C LYS A 382 -5.00 -2.91 -14.90
N LEU A 383 -4.19 -2.41 -15.82
CA LEU A 383 -4.49 -1.21 -16.63
C LEU A 383 -5.72 -1.39 -17.53
N SER A 384 -6.01 -2.60 -17.99
CA SER A 384 -7.17 -2.90 -18.86
C SER A 384 -8.52 -2.78 -18.14
N VAL A 385 -8.58 -3.05 -16.83
CA VAL A 385 -9.84 -2.98 -16.06
C VAL A 385 -10.05 -1.65 -15.34
N TYR A 386 -9.04 -0.80 -15.22
CA TYR A 386 -9.17 0.48 -14.53
C TYR A 386 -10.20 1.44 -15.14
N PRO A 387 -10.33 1.57 -16.48
CA PRO A 387 -11.40 2.38 -17.06
C PRO A 387 -12.80 1.89 -16.68
N ILE A 388 -12.97 0.56 -16.56
CA ILE A 388 -14.23 -0.06 -16.15
C ILE A 388 -14.51 0.27 -14.67
N ILE A 389 -13.53 0.01 -13.79
CA ILE A 389 -13.64 0.29 -12.34
C ILE A 389 -13.92 1.78 -12.13
N GLY A 390 -13.12 2.66 -12.73
CA GLY A 390 -13.28 4.11 -12.58
C GLY A 390 -14.63 4.63 -13.05
N ARG A 391 -15.19 4.04 -14.10
CA ARG A 391 -16.51 4.41 -14.63
C ARG A 391 -17.65 3.89 -13.77
N LEU A 392 -17.62 2.62 -13.39
CA LEU A 392 -18.70 1.99 -12.61
C LEU A 392 -18.75 2.52 -11.16
N ALA A 393 -17.58 2.62 -10.51
CA ALA A 393 -17.49 3.14 -9.14
C ALA A 393 -17.41 4.68 -9.05
N LYS A 394 -17.64 5.40 -10.16
CA LYS A 394 -17.51 6.87 -10.20
C LYS A 394 -18.44 7.57 -9.20
N ALA A 395 -19.62 7.08 -8.99
CA ALA A 395 -20.61 7.71 -8.09
C ALA A 395 -20.27 7.42 -6.62
N HIS A 396 -19.98 6.20 -6.27
CA HIS A 396 -19.82 5.71 -4.90
C HIS A 396 -18.36 5.82 -4.42
N GLY A 397 -17.40 5.61 -5.29
CA GLY A 397 -15.96 5.65 -4.99
C GLY A 397 -15.32 4.26 -4.99
N TRP A 398 -14.01 4.23 -4.97
CA TRP A 398 -13.22 3.00 -5.01
C TRP A 398 -12.01 3.07 -4.07
N HIS A 399 -11.53 1.89 -3.68
CA HIS A 399 -10.21 1.68 -3.13
C HIS A 399 -9.45 0.69 -4.02
N VAL A 400 -8.23 1.02 -4.43
CA VAL A 400 -7.35 0.14 -5.19
C VAL A 400 -6.04 -0.02 -4.43
N LYS A 401 -5.60 -1.25 -4.22
CA LYS A 401 -4.35 -1.56 -3.49
C LYS A 401 -3.25 -1.98 -4.45
N THR A 402 -2.12 -1.30 -4.37
CA THR A 402 -0.89 -1.64 -5.10
C THR A 402 0.25 -1.81 -4.10
N ALA A 403 1.19 -2.69 -4.38
CA ALA A 403 2.34 -2.89 -3.50
C ALA A 403 3.62 -3.22 -4.28
N GLY A 404 3.68 -4.36 -4.90
CA GLY A 404 4.93 -4.94 -5.36
C GLY A 404 5.54 -4.32 -6.60
N THR A 405 4.80 -3.57 -7.41
CA THR A 405 5.34 -2.98 -8.65
C THR A 405 6.31 -1.83 -8.41
N HIS A 406 6.22 -1.17 -7.26
CA HIS A 406 7.24 -0.19 -6.85
C HIS A 406 8.63 -0.83 -6.73
N TRP A 407 8.70 -2.10 -6.33
CA TRP A 407 9.91 -2.90 -6.40
C TRP A 407 10.42 -3.06 -7.84
N LEU A 408 9.55 -3.31 -8.83
CA LEU A 408 9.94 -3.42 -10.23
C LEU A 408 10.51 -2.10 -10.77
N GLU A 409 9.98 -0.96 -10.34
CA GLU A 409 10.54 0.34 -10.71
C GLU A 409 11.94 0.57 -10.08
N ALA A 410 12.20 0.07 -8.87
CA ALA A 410 13.54 0.03 -8.30
C ALA A 410 14.46 -0.91 -9.12
N CYS A 411 13.99 -2.09 -9.51
CA CYS A 411 14.72 -3.00 -10.41
C CYS A 411 15.03 -2.33 -11.76
N ARG A 412 14.11 -1.47 -12.27
CA ARG A 412 14.34 -0.70 -13.49
C ARG A 412 15.51 0.27 -13.34
N VAL A 413 15.65 0.93 -12.19
CA VAL A 413 16.85 1.75 -11.91
C VAL A 413 18.12 0.90 -11.98
N ILE A 414 18.11 -0.30 -11.39
CA ILE A 414 19.26 -1.21 -11.44
C ILE A 414 19.57 -1.62 -12.89
N ALA A 415 18.54 -1.99 -13.67
CA ALA A 415 18.71 -2.38 -15.07
C ALA A 415 19.33 -1.26 -15.95
N HIS A 416 19.15 0.02 -15.57
CA HIS A 416 19.76 1.15 -16.27
C HIS A 416 21.13 1.54 -15.75
N LYS A 417 21.40 1.40 -14.44
CA LYS A 417 22.62 1.91 -13.81
C LYS A 417 23.70 0.85 -13.60
N ASP A 418 23.32 -0.40 -13.42
CA ASP A 418 24.19 -1.57 -13.39
C ASP A 418 23.50 -2.75 -14.08
N PRO A 419 23.45 -2.77 -15.42
CA PRO A 419 22.81 -3.83 -16.19
C PRO A 419 23.35 -5.23 -15.85
N GLN A 420 24.63 -5.36 -15.51
CA GLN A 420 25.21 -6.65 -15.14
C GLN A 420 24.64 -7.16 -13.81
N LEU A 421 24.49 -6.29 -12.82
CA LEU A 421 23.85 -6.66 -11.55
C LEU A 421 22.42 -7.11 -11.79
N PHE A 422 21.65 -6.41 -12.66
CA PHE A 422 20.29 -6.82 -13.00
C PHE A 422 20.23 -8.20 -13.66
N VAL A 423 21.14 -8.49 -14.60
CA VAL A 423 21.26 -9.83 -15.25
C VAL A 423 21.54 -10.91 -14.22
N ASP A 424 22.44 -10.64 -13.26
CA ASP A 424 22.78 -11.61 -12.21
C ASP A 424 21.61 -11.81 -11.23
N MET A 425 20.87 -10.75 -10.88
CA MET A 425 19.62 -10.84 -10.11
C MET A 425 18.55 -11.65 -10.84
N TYR A 426 18.32 -11.40 -12.14
CA TYR A 426 17.34 -12.14 -12.92
C TYR A 426 17.70 -13.61 -13.03
N ARG A 427 18.96 -13.93 -13.32
CA ARG A 427 19.46 -15.32 -13.37
C ARG A 427 19.22 -16.06 -12.05
N TYR A 428 19.51 -15.39 -10.92
CA TYR A 428 19.24 -15.95 -9.60
C TYR A 428 17.74 -16.18 -9.38
N ALA A 429 16.91 -15.18 -9.68
CA ALA A 429 15.47 -15.24 -9.53
C ALA A 429 14.86 -16.38 -10.37
N TYR A 430 15.27 -16.47 -11.63
CA TYR A 430 14.82 -17.53 -12.55
C TYR A 430 15.17 -18.93 -12.03
N ASN A 431 16.41 -19.14 -11.59
CA ASN A 431 16.88 -20.46 -11.14
C ASN A 431 16.30 -20.92 -9.80
N ASN A 432 15.71 -19.99 -9.02
CA ASN A 432 15.12 -20.29 -7.72
C ASN A 432 13.61 -19.97 -7.67
N LEU A 433 12.95 -19.83 -8.82
CA LEU A 433 11.54 -19.44 -8.89
C LEU A 433 10.61 -20.41 -8.17
N ASP A 434 10.97 -21.68 -8.11
CA ASP A 434 10.21 -22.72 -7.42
C ASP A 434 10.07 -22.49 -5.91
N ASP A 435 11.00 -21.77 -5.30
CA ASP A 435 10.99 -21.46 -3.86
C ASP A 435 9.80 -20.59 -3.43
N VAL A 436 9.14 -19.92 -4.36
CA VAL A 436 8.03 -18.98 -4.06
C VAL A 436 6.67 -19.45 -4.61
N LYS A 437 6.58 -20.64 -5.20
CA LYS A 437 5.33 -21.19 -5.75
C LYS A 437 4.22 -21.33 -4.71
N ASP A 438 4.57 -21.62 -3.45
CA ASP A 438 3.61 -21.75 -2.36
C ASP A 438 3.10 -20.41 -1.82
N PHE A 439 3.76 -19.30 -2.19
CA PHE A 439 3.43 -17.97 -1.69
C PHE A 439 2.63 -17.12 -2.66
N TYR A 440 2.71 -17.40 -3.97
CA TYR A 440 2.09 -16.58 -5.01
C TYR A 440 1.48 -17.41 -6.12
N VAL A 441 0.34 -16.97 -6.64
CA VAL A 441 -0.24 -17.46 -7.89
C VAL A 441 0.34 -16.64 -9.04
N PHE A 442 1.01 -17.29 -9.99
CA PHE A 442 1.60 -16.67 -11.19
C PHE A 442 1.74 -17.69 -12.32
N ASN A 443 1.82 -17.20 -13.55
CA ASN A 443 1.87 -18.03 -14.76
C ASN A 443 3.29 -18.31 -15.26
N ALA A 444 4.27 -17.49 -14.86
CA ALA A 444 5.64 -17.63 -15.32
C ALA A 444 6.23 -19.02 -14.96
N GLN A 445 6.82 -19.68 -15.97
CA GLN A 445 7.44 -21.00 -15.81
C GLN A 445 8.83 -21.01 -16.43
N THR A 446 9.79 -21.61 -15.72
CA THR A 446 11.19 -21.69 -16.15
C THR A 446 11.41 -22.69 -17.29
N ASP A 447 10.55 -23.70 -17.43
CA ASP A 447 10.55 -24.67 -18.52
C ASP A 447 9.67 -24.27 -19.72
N GLY A 448 9.01 -23.10 -19.64
CA GLY A 448 8.04 -22.62 -20.61
C GLY A 448 8.35 -21.23 -21.16
N ASN A 449 7.64 -20.25 -20.65
CA ASN A 449 7.47 -18.93 -21.26
C ASN A 449 8.38 -17.82 -20.67
N ALA A 450 8.91 -17.98 -19.44
CA ALA A 450 9.80 -16.97 -18.87
C ALA A 450 11.11 -16.82 -19.68
N PRO A 451 11.58 -15.58 -19.92
CA PRO A 451 12.82 -15.34 -20.66
C PRO A 451 13.99 -16.13 -20.08
N LYS A 452 14.66 -16.94 -20.91
CA LYS A 452 15.78 -17.76 -20.42
C LYS A 452 16.99 -16.88 -20.05
N PRO A 453 17.67 -17.15 -18.94
CA PRO A 453 18.78 -16.32 -18.45
C PRO A 453 19.90 -16.07 -19.45
N GLU A 454 20.18 -17.05 -20.34
CA GLU A 454 21.17 -16.93 -21.41
C GLU A 454 20.79 -15.93 -22.51
N THR A 455 19.50 -15.58 -22.64
CA THR A 455 19.01 -14.57 -23.58
C THR A 455 19.03 -13.16 -22.99
N VAL A 456 19.19 -13.03 -21.66
CA VAL A 456 19.20 -11.75 -20.95
C VAL A 456 20.63 -11.26 -20.80
N THR A 457 21.02 -10.30 -21.63
CA THR A 457 22.37 -9.70 -21.63
C THR A 457 22.33 -8.26 -21.10
N PRO A 458 23.45 -7.72 -20.59
CA PRO A 458 23.48 -6.34 -20.08
C PRO A 458 22.96 -5.29 -21.08
N ASP A 459 23.26 -5.45 -22.35
CA ASP A 459 22.83 -4.50 -23.40
C ASP A 459 21.33 -4.58 -23.70
N HIS A 460 20.66 -5.62 -23.23
CA HIS A 460 19.25 -5.89 -23.56
C HIS A 460 18.39 -6.32 -22.36
N CYS A 461 18.90 -6.22 -21.14
CA CYS A 461 18.21 -6.77 -19.95
C CYS A 461 16.88 -6.08 -19.60
N GLN A 462 16.67 -4.85 -20.05
CA GLN A 462 15.50 -4.05 -19.69
C GLN A 462 14.17 -4.64 -20.21
N PHE A 463 14.20 -5.43 -21.28
CA PHE A 463 13.01 -6.07 -21.82
C PHE A 463 12.31 -6.99 -20.80
N VAL A 464 13.06 -7.60 -19.87
CA VAL A 464 12.52 -8.44 -18.80
C VAL A 464 11.45 -7.70 -17.97
N LEU A 465 11.60 -6.39 -17.80
CA LEU A 465 10.64 -5.55 -17.07
C LEU A 465 9.47 -5.05 -17.95
N SER A 466 9.41 -5.47 -19.20
CA SER A 466 8.30 -5.25 -20.13
C SER A 466 7.66 -6.56 -20.59
N ASP A 467 8.28 -7.69 -20.28
CA ASP A 467 7.78 -9.04 -20.52
C ASP A 467 6.99 -9.53 -19.30
N ASP A 468 5.77 -10.00 -19.48
CA ASP A 468 4.89 -10.37 -18.37
C ASP A 468 5.49 -11.47 -17.48
N ASP A 469 6.09 -12.49 -18.07
CA ASP A 469 6.68 -13.59 -17.30
C ASP A 469 7.99 -13.17 -16.62
N GLY A 470 8.80 -12.36 -17.31
CA GLY A 470 10.00 -11.74 -16.73
C GLY A 470 9.66 -10.84 -15.54
N ARG A 471 8.59 -10.05 -15.64
CA ARG A 471 8.07 -9.22 -14.54
C ARG A 471 7.61 -10.07 -13.36
N GLN A 472 6.88 -11.17 -13.61
CA GLN A 472 6.43 -12.08 -12.54
C GLN A 472 7.61 -12.71 -11.81
N VAL A 473 8.65 -13.17 -12.53
CA VAL A 473 9.89 -13.70 -11.94
C VAL A 473 10.52 -12.66 -11.00
N MET A 474 10.76 -11.46 -11.50
CA MET A 474 11.39 -10.41 -10.67
C MET A 474 10.51 -9.97 -9.51
N HIS A 475 9.19 -9.90 -9.72
CA HIS A 475 8.27 -9.43 -8.69
C HIS A 475 8.12 -10.42 -7.52
N THR A 476 8.01 -11.72 -7.81
CA THR A 476 7.78 -12.72 -6.77
C THR A 476 9.05 -13.03 -5.96
N MET A 477 10.19 -12.91 -6.60
CA MET A 477 11.51 -13.23 -6.02
C MET A 477 12.15 -12.10 -5.20
N PHE A 478 11.45 -10.99 -4.93
CA PHE A 478 12.02 -9.83 -4.22
C PHE A 478 12.65 -10.20 -2.86
N GLY A 479 11.97 -11.04 -2.07
CA GLY A 479 12.46 -11.48 -0.77
C GLY A 479 13.71 -12.35 -0.89
N SER A 480 13.71 -13.32 -1.80
CA SER A 480 14.86 -14.19 -2.05
C SER A 480 16.06 -13.40 -2.56
N LEU A 481 15.85 -12.44 -3.47
CA LEU A 481 16.91 -11.56 -3.97
C LEU A 481 17.55 -10.70 -2.86
N MET A 482 16.71 -10.11 -2.01
CA MET A 482 17.20 -9.24 -0.93
C MET A 482 17.82 -10.02 0.24
N ASN A 483 17.56 -11.32 0.34
CA ASN A 483 18.13 -12.18 1.39
C ASN A 483 19.18 -13.18 0.89
N ALA A 484 19.45 -13.24 -0.41
CA ALA A 484 20.48 -14.10 -0.98
C ALA A 484 21.84 -13.82 -0.32
N GLN A 485 22.47 -14.86 0.23
CA GLN A 485 23.77 -14.77 0.90
C GLN A 485 24.75 -15.79 0.35
N HIS A 486 26.02 -15.39 0.29
CA HIS A 486 27.15 -16.27 0.05
C HIS A 486 28.25 -15.93 1.05
N ASN A 487 28.74 -16.94 1.78
CA ASN A 487 29.74 -16.74 2.84
C ASN A 487 29.36 -15.61 3.84
N TYR A 488 28.10 -15.58 4.29
CA TYR A 488 27.54 -14.57 5.22
C TYR A 488 27.50 -13.14 4.68
N HIS A 489 27.74 -12.92 3.39
CA HIS A 489 27.57 -11.62 2.74
C HIS A 489 26.35 -11.62 1.82
N TYR A 490 25.61 -10.53 1.79
CA TYR A 490 24.50 -10.37 0.85
C TYR A 490 25.02 -10.29 -0.58
N VAL A 491 24.44 -11.10 -1.46
CA VAL A 491 24.87 -11.17 -2.87
C VAL A 491 24.48 -9.91 -3.64
N PHE A 492 23.24 -9.45 -3.42
CA PHE A 492 22.64 -8.35 -4.19
C PHE A 492 22.32 -7.12 -3.36
N ARG A 493 21.84 -7.31 -2.11
CA ARG A 493 21.26 -6.25 -1.26
C ARG A 493 22.11 -4.99 -1.17
N ASP A 494 23.39 -5.11 -0.85
CA ASP A 494 24.24 -3.95 -0.58
C ASP A 494 24.46 -3.11 -1.84
N LYS A 495 24.71 -3.77 -2.99
CA LYS A 495 24.87 -3.10 -4.29
C LYS A 495 23.56 -2.49 -4.78
N PHE A 496 22.46 -3.22 -4.61
CA PHE A 496 21.12 -2.73 -4.96
C PHE A 496 20.82 -1.42 -4.24
N TRP A 497 21.02 -1.38 -2.92
CA TRP A 497 20.81 -0.18 -2.12
C TRP A 497 21.76 0.97 -2.47
N ASP A 498 23.04 0.67 -2.73
CA ASP A 498 24.02 1.67 -3.16
C ASP A 498 23.55 2.38 -4.43
N ILE A 499 23.16 1.60 -5.43
CA ILE A 499 22.69 2.15 -6.71
C ILE A 499 21.38 2.91 -6.53
N LEU A 500 20.40 2.35 -5.84
CA LEU A 500 19.08 2.97 -5.68
C LEU A 500 19.19 4.32 -4.94
N LYS A 501 19.94 4.37 -3.83
CA LYS A 501 20.12 5.60 -3.03
C LYS A 501 20.87 6.70 -3.80
N LYS A 502 21.82 6.34 -4.63
CA LYS A 502 22.53 7.31 -5.51
C LYS A 502 21.66 7.84 -6.64
N ASN A 503 20.63 7.09 -7.02
CA ASN A 503 19.77 7.41 -8.15
C ASN A 503 18.29 7.65 -7.73
N GLN A 504 18.07 8.21 -6.53
CA GLN A 504 16.74 8.45 -5.98
C GLN A 504 15.83 9.25 -6.92
N LYS A 505 16.37 10.28 -7.59
CA LYS A 505 15.59 11.12 -8.52
C LYS A 505 15.06 10.33 -9.72
N LEU A 506 15.84 9.40 -10.25
CA LEU A 506 15.41 8.51 -11.34
C LEU A 506 14.32 7.55 -10.83
N TYR A 507 14.50 7.00 -9.65
CA TYR A 507 13.49 6.15 -9.02
C TYR A 507 12.18 6.90 -8.81
N ASP A 508 12.20 8.10 -8.25
CA ASP A 508 11.03 8.96 -8.07
C ASP A 508 10.31 9.24 -9.40
N LYS A 509 11.07 9.46 -10.48
CA LYS A 509 10.49 9.70 -11.81
C LYS A 509 9.78 8.45 -12.35
N PHE A 510 10.38 7.26 -12.22
CA PHE A 510 9.73 6.00 -12.62
C PHE A 510 8.47 5.72 -11.80
N LEU A 511 8.50 5.97 -10.49
CA LEU A 511 7.32 5.86 -9.63
C LEU A 511 6.20 6.79 -10.08
N ASN A 512 6.51 8.04 -10.42
CA ASN A 512 5.52 9.01 -10.85
C ASN A 512 4.82 8.61 -12.16
N ILE A 513 5.58 8.05 -13.13
CA ILE A 513 5.00 7.54 -14.38
C ILE A 513 4.13 6.33 -14.08
N HIS A 514 4.63 5.39 -13.29
CA HIS A 514 3.86 4.22 -12.89
C HIS A 514 2.54 4.58 -12.21
N LEU A 515 2.54 5.57 -11.29
CA LEU A 515 1.32 6.06 -10.67
C LEU A 515 0.39 6.76 -11.67
N ALA A 516 0.95 7.49 -12.64
CA ALA A 516 0.14 8.13 -13.68
C ALA A 516 -0.57 7.09 -14.56
N GLU A 517 0.10 6.00 -14.93
CA GLU A 517 -0.50 4.88 -15.68
C GLU A 517 -1.77 4.36 -14.96
N HIS A 518 -1.74 4.26 -13.64
CA HIS A 518 -2.85 3.75 -12.83
C HIS A 518 -3.95 4.79 -12.61
N ILE A 519 -3.57 5.93 -12.07
CA ILE A 519 -4.52 6.94 -11.57
C ILE A 519 -5.24 7.66 -12.70
N ASP A 520 -4.55 7.94 -13.80
CA ASP A 520 -5.15 8.62 -14.94
C ASP A 520 -6.22 7.74 -15.64
N LEU A 521 -6.05 6.41 -15.61
CA LEU A 521 -7.09 5.47 -16.08
C LEU A 521 -8.27 5.36 -15.11
N LEU A 522 -8.00 5.20 -13.81
CA LEU A 522 -9.02 5.11 -12.77
C LEU A 522 -9.88 6.38 -12.66
N THR A 523 -9.28 7.53 -12.89
CA THR A 523 -9.99 8.82 -12.84
C THR A 523 -10.67 9.21 -14.17
N GLY A 524 -10.50 8.40 -15.22
CA GLY A 524 -11.11 8.62 -16.53
C GLY A 524 -10.45 9.74 -17.35
N LYS A 525 -9.20 10.07 -17.07
CA LYS A 525 -8.41 10.98 -17.93
C LYS A 525 -8.13 10.34 -19.29
N TYR A 526 -7.93 9.02 -19.30
CA TYR A 526 -7.82 8.20 -20.51
C TYR A 526 -8.91 7.13 -20.50
N ALA A 527 -9.50 6.87 -21.67
CA ALA A 527 -10.57 5.88 -21.82
C ALA A 527 -10.03 4.46 -22.00
N THR A 528 -8.79 4.31 -22.44
CA THR A 528 -8.15 3.02 -22.70
C THR A 528 -6.72 2.97 -22.20
N LYS A 529 -6.23 1.76 -21.93
CA LYS A 529 -4.82 1.50 -21.60
C LYS A 529 -3.88 2.08 -22.67
N GLN A 530 -4.21 1.88 -23.97
CA GLN A 530 -3.35 2.35 -25.06
C GLN A 530 -3.21 3.87 -25.07
N GLU A 531 -4.31 4.60 -24.90
CA GLU A 531 -4.27 6.08 -24.81
C GLU A 531 -3.38 6.55 -23.66
N ALA A 532 -3.44 5.88 -22.50
CA ALA A 532 -2.61 6.22 -21.34
C ALA A 532 -1.12 5.98 -21.63
N LEU A 533 -0.79 4.84 -22.21
CA LEU A 533 0.60 4.48 -22.53
C LEU A 533 1.19 5.38 -23.62
N ASP A 534 0.43 5.75 -24.64
CA ASP A 534 0.86 6.66 -25.72
C ASP A 534 1.09 8.10 -25.24
N ALA A 535 0.39 8.51 -24.18
CA ALA A 535 0.48 9.87 -23.62
C ALA A 535 1.63 10.05 -22.62
N LEU A 536 2.19 8.96 -22.09
CA LEU A 536 3.26 9.00 -21.11
C LEU A 536 4.63 8.88 -21.76
N GLU A 537 5.58 9.62 -21.22
CA GLU A 537 6.97 9.55 -21.68
C GLU A 537 7.56 8.16 -21.44
N PRO A 538 8.18 7.52 -22.45
CA PRO A 538 8.76 6.18 -22.29
C PRO A 538 9.84 6.17 -21.19
N LYS A 539 9.75 5.23 -20.25
CA LYS A 539 10.71 5.10 -19.12
C LYS A 539 12.16 4.91 -19.60
N THR A 540 12.35 4.33 -20.79
CA THR A 540 13.67 4.16 -21.42
C THR A 540 14.31 5.48 -21.85
N ASP A 541 13.51 6.47 -22.27
CA ASP A 541 14.03 7.78 -22.69
C ASP A 541 14.39 8.63 -21.48
N ILE A 542 13.57 8.59 -20.45
CA ILE A 542 13.85 9.24 -19.17
C ILE A 542 15.18 8.79 -18.56
N ALA A 543 15.48 7.50 -18.61
CA ALA A 543 16.72 6.99 -18.04
C ALA A 543 18.01 7.56 -18.72
N LYS A 544 17.90 8.09 -19.93
CA LYS A 544 19.01 8.73 -20.64
C LYS A 544 19.32 10.13 -20.09
N GLU A 545 18.35 10.76 -19.42
CA GLU A 545 18.49 12.12 -18.87
C GLU A 545 19.16 12.15 -17.50
N TYR A 546 19.20 11.02 -16.80
CA TYR A 546 19.74 10.83 -15.45
C TYR A 546 20.97 9.90 -15.45
#